data_a3215f12ade4f25831f77da8d77ef0f9
#
_entry.id   a3215f12ade4f25831f77da8d77ef0f9
#
_cell.length_a   1.000
_cell.length_b   1.000
_cell.length_c   1.000
_cell.angle_alpha   90.00
_cell.angle_beta   90.00
_cell.angle_gamma   90.00
#
_symmetry.space_group_name_H-M   'P 1'
#
loop_
_entity.id
_entity.type
_entity.pdbx_description
1 polymer ?
#
loop_
_entity_poly.entity_id
_entity_poly.type
_entity_poly.pdbx_seq_one_letter_code
_entity_poly.pdbx_strand_id
1 'polypeptide(L)'
;MPKVTVYDMTGKSVGEKDLSDAIFGIVPNKVVLHAVVKNYLANQRQGTQSTLTRTEVSGGGRKPWRQKGTGHARQGSTRAPQWRHGGIALGPKPRRYRYTLNRKMKVL
;
A
#
# COMPACT_ATOMS: atom_id res chain seq x y z
N MET A 1 -3.06 21.24 33.48
CA MET A 1 -3.42 21.98 32.26
C MET A 1 -2.19 22.05 31.35
N PRO A 2 -2.22 21.50 30.13
CA PRO A 2 -1.10 21.62 29.24
C PRO A 2 -0.96 23.07 28.77
N LYS A 3 0.26 23.62 28.89
CA LYS A 3 0.61 24.95 28.41
C LYS A 3 1.27 24.86 27.05
N VAL A 4 0.87 25.71 26.14
CA VAL A 4 1.43 25.77 24.78
C VAL A 4 1.97 27.15 24.53
N THR A 5 3.19 27.23 23.99
CA THR A 5 3.81 28.46 23.57
C THR A 5 3.16 28.96 22.28
N VAL A 6 2.74 30.20 22.28
CA VAL A 6 2.16 30.86 21.10
C VAL A 6 3.26 31.58 20.33
N TYR A 7 3.35 31.28 19.02
CA TYR A 7 4.30 31.91 18.11
C TYR A 7 3.62 32.86 17.14
N ASP A 8 4.30 33.93 16.82
CA ASP A 8 3.92 34.85 15.74
C ASP A 8 4.22 34.20 14.36
N MET A 9 3.67 34.79 13.29
CA MET A 9 3.97 34.36 11.89
C MET A 9 5.46 34.47 11.52
N THR A 10 6.22 35.24 12.27
CA THR A 10 7.70 35.37 12.14
C THR A 10 8.46 34.28 12.91
N GLY A 11 7.76 33.37 13.66
CA GLY A 11 8.37 32.35 14.49
C GLY A 11 8.85 32.83 15.85
N LYS A 12 8.56 34.06 16.27
CA LYS A 12 8.89 34.59 17.61
C LYS A 12 7.84 34.17 18.62
N SER A 13 8.26 33.75 19.81
CA SER A 13 7.39 33.45 20.94
C SER A 13 6.72 34.73 21.42
N VAL A 14 5.39 34.75 21.44
CA VAL A 14 4.55 35.89 21.85
C VAL A 14 3.98 35.72 23.26
N GLY A 15 3.81 34.46 23.71
CA GLY A 15 3.25 34.18 25.03
C GLY A 15 2.92 32.68 25.22
N GLU A 16 2.27 32.39 26.32
CA GLU A 16 1.78 31.05 26.66
C GLU A 16 0.25 31.04 26.76
N LYS A 17 -0.37 29.94 26.34
CA LYS A 17 -1.81 29.73 26.47
C LYS A 17 -2.09 28.43 27.20
N ASP A 18 -2.95 28.48 28.23
CA ASP A 18 -3.46 27.32 28.93
C ASP A 18 -4.55 26.62 28.11
N LEU A 19 -4.43 25.32 27.95
CA LEU A 19 -5.41 24.48 27.24
C LEU A 19 -6.24 23.68 28.25
N SER A 20 -7.53 23.46 27.95
CA SER A 20 -8.43 22.66 28.79
C SER A 20 -7.98 21.19 28.85
N ASP A 21 -7.83 20.64 30.07
CA ASP A 21 -7.50 19.22 30.27
C ASP A 21 -8.57 18.28 29.72
N ALA A 22 -9.83 18.69 29.73
CA ALA A 22 -10.94 17.89 29.21
C ALA A 22 -10.80 17.53 27.73
N ILE A 23 -10.07 18.37 26.97
CA ILE A 23 -9.90 18.20 25.52
C ILE A 23 -8.46 17.78 25.19
N PHE A 24 -7.47 18.43 25.80
CA PHE A 24 -6.06 18.27 25.43
C PHE A 24 -5.23 17.44 26.43
N GLY A 25 -5.80 17.11 27.60
CA GLY A 25 -5.15 16.32 28.64
C GLY A 25 -5.41 14.79 28.52
N ILE A 26 -6.10 14.34 27.48
CA ILE A 26 -6.45 12.93 27.30
C ILE A 26 -5.21 12.10 26.94
N VAL A 27 -5.04 10.93 27.60
CA VAL A 27 -4.00 9.95 27.22
C VAL A 27 -4.39 9.29 25.90
N PRO A 28 -3.62 9.48 24.81
CA PRO A 28 -4.00 8.93 23.53
C PRO A 28 -3.93 7.40 23.50
N ASN A 29 -4.94 6.77 22.90
CA ASN A 29 -4.94 5.33 22.67
C ASN A 29 -4.00 5.00 21.48
N LYS A 30 -2.82 4.45 21.78
CA LYS A 30 -1.78 4.13 20.80
C LYS A 30 -2.25 3.16 19.72
N VAL A 31 -3.14 2.21 20.05
CA VAL A 31 -3.67 1.24 19.07
C VAL A 31 -4.57 1.93 18.05
N VAL A 32 -5.46 2.79 18.51
CA VAL A 32 -6.34 3.58 17.62
C VAL A 32 -5.53 4.53 16.77
N LEU A 33 -4.56 5.23 17.36
CA LEU A 33 -3.66 6.13 16.64
C LEU A 33 -2.90 5.40 15.53
N HIS A 34 -2.33 4.24 15.82
CA HIS A 34 -1.66 3.41 14.81
C HIS A 34 -2.62 2.99 13.69
N ALA A 35 -3.85 2.59 14.01
CA ALA A 35 -4.86 2.22 13.02
C ALA A 35 -5.23 3.40 12.10
N VAL A 36 -5.34 4.61 12.65
CA VAL A 36 -5.60 5.84 11.90
C VAL A 36 -4.44 6.18 10.96
N VAL A 37 -3.21 6.14 11.43
CA VAL A 37 -2.01 6.39 10.60
C VAL A 37 -1.91 5.37 9.47
N LYS A 38 -2.12 4.09 9.76
CA LYS A 38 -2.14 3.02 8.74
C LYS A 38 -3.21 3.24 7.69
N ASN A 39 -4.42 3.65 8.10
CA ASN A 39 -5.51 4.00 7.21
C ASN A 39 -5.17 5.20 6.32
N TYR A 40 -4.60 6.25 6.91
CA TYR A 40 -4.17 7.45 6.18
C TYR A 40 -3.15 7.11 5.09
N LEU A 41 -2.11 6.36 5.42
CA LEU A 41 -1.09 5.93 4.46
C LEU A 41 -1.67 5.03 3.35
N ALA A 42 -2.58 4.11 3.70
CA ALA A 42 -3.25 3.26 2.73
C ALA A 42 -4.13 4.07 1.77
N ASN A 43 -4.81 5.10 2.27
CA ASN A 43 -5.69 5.96 1.47
C ASN A 43 -4.93 6.87 0.49
N GLN A 44 -3.65 7.12 0.71
CA GLN A 44 -2.79 7.86 -0.20
C GLN A 44 -2.27 7.01 -1.37
N ARG A 45 -2.32 5.68 -1.26
CA ARG A 45 -1.83 4.79 -2.31
C ARG A 45 -2.73 4.84 -3.54
N GLN A 46 -2.15 5.08 -4.70
CA GLN A 46 -2.86 5.13 -5.97
C GLN A 46 -3.28 3.74 -6.46
N GLY A 47 -2.42 2.71 -6.27
CA GLY A 47 -2.72 1.32 -6.59
C GLY A 47 -2.77 0.98 -8.07
N THR A 48 -2.03 1.70 -8.91
CA THR A 48 -2.02 1.53 -10.38
C THR A 48 -0.97 0.55 -10.90
N GLN A 49 -0.16 -0.04 -10.01
CA GLN A 49 0.84 -1.04 -10.40
C GLN A 49 0.17 -2.25 -11.05
N SER A 50 0.72 -2.69 -12.19
CA SER A 50 0.20 -3.83 -12.95
C SER A 50 1.34 -4.64 -13.55
N THR A 51 1.18 -5.94 -13.59
CA THR A 51 2.08 -6.87 -14.27
C THR A 51 1.27 -7.75 -15.20
N LEU A 52 1.91 -8.25 -16.26
CA LEU A 52 1.26 -9.12 -17.23
C LEU A 52 1.42 -10.60 -16.82
N THR A 53 0.32 -11.31 -16.81
CA THR A 53 0.30 -12.78 -16.64
C THR A 53 0.69 -13.47 -17.95
N ARG A 54 0.97 -14.78 -17.91
CA ARG A 54 1.35 -15.54 -19.10
C ARG A 54 0.30 -15.50 -20.22
N THR A 55 -0.95 -15.25 -19.90
CA THR A 55 -2.05 -15.15 -20.87
C THR A 55 -2.15 -13.75 -21.49
N GLU A 56 -1.66 -12.74 -20.79
CA GLU A 56 -1.67 -11.35 -21.24
C GLU A 56 -0.41 -10.97 -22.04
N VAL A 57 0.70 -11.70 -21.84
CA VAL A 57 1.94 -11.47 -22.59
C VAL A 57 1.78 -11.96 -24.01
N SER A 58 2.14 -11.12 -24.97
CA SER A 58 2.09 -11.46 -26.40
C SER A 58 3.05 -12.61 -26.75
N GLY A 59 2.60 -13.55 -27.57
CA GLY A 59 3.38 -14.68 -28.07
C GLY A 59 3.18 -15.97 -27.26
N GLY A 60 3.98 -17.00 -27.57
CA GLY A 60 4.00 -18.29 -26.88
C GLY A 60 2.83 -19.23 -27.16
N GLY A 61 2.05 -18.98 -28.21
CA GLY A 61 0.93 -19.85 -28.62
C GLY A 61 1.36 -21.20 -29.17
N ARG A 62 2.57 -21.29 -29.72
CA ARG A 62 3.13 -22.56 -30.22
C ARG A 62 3.99 -23.24 -29.15
N LYS A 63 3.85 -24.56 -29.01
CA LYS A 63 4.73 -25.39 -28.19
C LYS A 63 6.17 -25.30 -28.73
N PRO A 64 7.20 -25.01 -27.89
CA PRO A 64 8.58 -24.82 -28.35
C PRO A 64 9.18 -26.06 -29.02
N TRP A 65 8.89 -27.24 -28.51
CA TRP A 65 9.35 -28.55 -29.05
C TRP A 65 8.39 -29.67 -28.68
N ARG A 66 8.54 -30.78 -29.32
CA ARG A 66 7.73 -32.00 -29.04
C ARG A 66 7.92 -32.52 -27.61
N GLN A 67 6.92 -33.21 -27.10
CA GLN A 67 6.83 -33.64 -25.69
C GLN A 67 7.96 -34.60 -25.26
N LYS A 68 8.48 -35.43 -26.18
CA LYS A 68 9.54 -36.44 -25.93
C LYS A 68 10.53 -36.46 -27.09
N GLY A 69 11.75 -37.05 -26.85
CA GLY A 69 12.73 -37.27 -27.89
C GLY A 69 13.58 -36.08 -28.29
N THR A 70 13.64 -34.99 -27.48
CA THR A 70 14.49 -33.80 -27.73
C THR A 70 15.64 -33.66 -26.75
N GLY A 71 15.68 -34.46 -25.66
CA GLY A 71 16.63 -34.27 -24.57
C GLY A 71 16.42 -33.01 -23.72
N HIS A 72 15.47 -32.14 -24.09
CA HIS A 72 15.13 -30.93 -23.35
C HIS A 72 14.02 -31.16 -22.34
N ALA A 73 13.96 -30.29 -21.31
CA ALA A 73 12.86 -30.27 -20.37
C ALA A 73 11.53 -29.99 -21.09
N ARG A 74 10.45 -30.59 -20.62
CA ARG A 74 9.10 -30.41 -21.21
C ARG A 74 8.62 -28.98 -21.03
N GLN A 75 8.24 -28.31 -22.13
CA GLN A 75 7.74 -26.95 -22.13
C GLN A 75 6.47 -26.81 -22.95
N GLY A 76 5.51 -26.05 -22.45
CA GLY A 76 4.24 -25.79 -23.14
C GLY A 76 4.19 -24.45 -23.86
N SER A 77 4.91 -23.45 -23.35
CA SER A 77 4.91 -22.09 -23.87
C SER A 77 6.19 -21.36 -23.49
N THR A 78 6.68 -20.52 -24.40
CA THR A 78 7.82 -19.61 -24.14
C THR A 78 7.45 -18.41 -23.26
N ARG A 79 6.16 -18.23 -22.96
CA ARG A 79 5.66 -17.16 -22.08
C ARG A 79 5.32 -17.66 -20.66
N ALA A 80 5.72 -18.88 -20.33
CA ALA A 80 5.62 -19.41 -18.97
C ALA A 80 6.51 -18.61 -18.01
N PRO A 81 6.17 -18.54 -16.69
CA PRO A 81 6.87 -17.68 -15.73
C PRO A 81 8.37 -17.94 -15.57
N GLN A 82 8.83 -19.17 -15.84
CA GLN A 82 10.23 -19.55 -15.78
C GLN A 82 11.07 -19.09 -16.98
N TRP A 83 10.43 -18.59 -18.02
CA TRP A 83 11.10 -18.10 -19.22
C TRP A 83 11.44 -16.62 -19.12
N ARG A 84 12.55 -16.19 -19.73
CA ARG A 84 12.80 -14.75 -19.95
C ARG A 84 11.69 -14.16 -20.83
N HIS A 85 11.24 -12.98 -20.47
CA HIS A 85 10.08 -12.33 -21.11
C HIS A 85 8.77 -13.13 -20.99
N GLY A 86 8.70 -14.11 -20.08
CA GLY A 86 7.46 -14.78 -19.71
C GLY A 86 6.59 -13.91 -18.79
N GLY A 87 5.36 -14.35 -18.56
CA GLY A 87 4.44 -13.67 -17.66
C GLY A 87 4.80 -13.87 -16.18
N ILE A 88 4.29 -13.00 -15.32
CA ILE A 88 4.43 -13.10 -13.86
C ILE A 88 3.25 -13.87 -13.28
N ALA A 89 3.52 -14.88 -12.44
CA ALA A 89 2.48 -15.75 -11.90
C ALA A 89 1.62 -15.05 -10.84
N LEU A 90 2.23 -14.41 -9.85
CA LEU A 90 1.57 -13.77 -8.70
C LEU A 90 2.01 -12.30 -8.59
N GLY A 91 1.90 -11.58 -9.69
CA GLY A 91 2.28 -10.17 -9.74
C GLY A 91 1.19 -9.23 -9.23
N PRO A 92 1.56 -7.97 -8.93
CA PRO A 92 0.61 -6.96 -8.53
C PRO A 92 -0.35 -6.63 -9.67
N LYS A 93 -1.62 -6.47 -9.33
CA LYS A 93 -2.68 -5.97 -10.22
C LYS A 93 -3.24 -4.67 -9.65
N PRO A 94 -3.78 -3.78 -10.48
CA PRO A 94 -4.42 -2.55 -10.01
C PRO A 94 -5.52 -2.87 -9.01
N ARG A 95 -5.45 -2.23 -7.83
CA ARG A 95 -6.47 -2.39 -6.79
C ARG A 95 -6.59 -1.14 -5.94
N ARG A 96 -7.73 -0.96 -5.30
CA ARG A 96 -7.93 0.08 -4.30
C ARG A 96 -7.39 -0.38 -2.95
N TYR A 97 -6.55 0.46 -2.34
CA TYR A 97 -6.07 0.29 -0.96
C TYR A 97 -6.89 1.07 0.04
N ARG A 98 -7.75 1.95 -0.45
CA ARG A 98 -8.57 2.86 0.36
C ARG A 98 -9.64 2.09 1.14
N TYR A 99 -9.73 2.36 2.43
CA TYR A 99 -10.79 1.88 3.31
C TYR A 99 -11.16 2.95 4.34
N THR A 100 -12.34 2.82 4.95
CA THR A 100 -12.84 3.74 5.99
C THR A 100 -12.76 3.09 7.36
N LEU A 101 -12.39 3.87 8.37
CA LEU A 101 -12.46 3.47 9.77
C LEU A 101 -13.88 3.66 10.30
N ASN A 102 -14.25 2.84 11.29
CA ASN A 102 -15.50 2.97 12.00
C ASN A 102 -15.61 4.34 12.69
N ARG A 103 -16.82 4.91 12.73
CA ARG A 103 -17.06 6.23 13.33
C ARG A 103 -16.57 6.31 14.77
N LYS A 104 -16.81 5.29 15.58
CA LYS A 104 -16.33 5.24 16.98
C LYS A 104 -14.81 5.35 17.11
N MET A 105 -14.05 4.74 16.18
CA MET A 105 -12.58 4.86 16.18
C MET A 105 -12.06 6.23 15.75
N LYS A 106 -12.86 7.00 15.04
CA LYS A 106 -12.50 8.37 14.62
C LYS A 106 -12.72 9.41 15.70
N VAL A 107 -13.59 9.10 16.68
CA VAL A 107 -13.97 10.00 17.78
C VAL A 107 -13.12 9.76 19.03
N LEU A 108 -12.54 8.58 19.18
CA LEU A 108 -11.58 8.24 20.23
C LEU A 108 -10.21 8.88 20.01
#